data_8a9e873f85b635eff1d03ef2fa53fa2b
#
_entry.id   8a9e873f85b635eff1d03ef2fa53fa2b
#
_cell.length_a   1.000
_cell.length_b   1.000
_cell.length_c   1.000
_cell.angle_alpha   90.00
_cell.angle_beta   90.00
_cell.angle_gamma   90.00
#
_symmetry.space_group_name_H-M   'P 1'
#
loop_
_entity.id
_entity.type
_entity.pdbx_description
1 polymer ?
#
loop_
_entity_poly.entity_id
_entity_poly.type
_entity_poly.pdbx_seq_one_letter_code
_entity_poly.pdbx_strand_id
1 'polypeptide(L)'
;QGQTMASVGEARIASYDQAISALSAFDNAGDLQGAAYDGGKQYGMNVITPLLKGAIMYTELVSEAVPKLPSKYRSEVGDEDLDSEVLESEIRSLEASIRGMYNAMVGDESTSASTLSSLSNRMDDLLTQRNEKMDKLRKLNMFAGSSNEVFSVGEASSLVDDLAQNLQT
;
A
#
# COMPACT_ATOMS: atom_id res chain seq x y z
N GLN A 1 -9.51 6.32 5.50
CA GLN A 1 -8.32 6.68 4.69
C GLN A 1 -8.64 6.68 3.19
N GLY A 2 -9.32 5.65 2.64
CA GLY A 2 -9.64 5.61 1.20
C GLY A 2 -10.52 6.77 0.71
N GLN A 3 -11.55 7.15 1.46
CA GLN A 3 -12.42 8.28 1.13
C GLN A 3 -11.67 9.63 1.20
N THR A 4 -10.74 9.77 2.15
CA THR A 4 -9.90 10.96 2.28
C THR A 4 -8.97 11.11 1.08
N MET A 5 -8.39 10.01 0.58
CA MET A 5 -7.53 10.02 -0.61
C MET A 5 -8.30 10.41 -1.87
N ALA A 6 -9.52 9.90 -2.05
CA ALA A 6 -10.38 10.28 -3.17
C ALA A 6 -10.69 11.79 -3.16
N SER A 7 -11.13 12.34 -2.03
CA SER A 7 -11.48 13.77 -1.93
C SER A 7 -10.27 14.70 -2.10
N VAL A 8 -9.09 14.29 -1.59
CA VAL A 8 -7.84 15.04 -1.82
C VAL A 8 -7.42 14.95 -3.29
N GLY A 9 -7.61 13.80 -3.92
CA GLY A 9 -7.36 13.62 -5.35
C GLY A 9 -8.22 14.54 -6.20
N GLU A 10 -9.53 14.57 -5.98
CA GLU A 10 -10.47 15.46 -6.68
C GLU A 10 -10.08 16.93 -6.54
N ALA A 11 -9.73 17.38 -5.33
CA ALA A 11 -9.31 18.77 -5.09
C ALA A 11 -8.00 19.12 -5.82
N ARG A 12 -7.06 18.19 -5.93
CA ARG A 12 -5.82 18.37 -6.68
C ARG A 12 -6.06 18.43 -8.18
N ILE A 13 -6.88 17.53 -8.71
CA ILE A 13 -7.26 17.51 -10.13
C ILE A 13 -7.92 18.84 -10.51
N ALA A 14 -8.87 19.30 -9.71
CA ALA A 14 -9.51 20.60 -9.94
C ALA A 14 -8.50 21.78 -9.96
N SER A 15 -7.50 21.74 -9.10
CA SER A 15 -6.44 22.76 -9.07
C SER A 15 -5.54 22.71 -10.31
N TYR A 16 -5.21 21.51 -10.81
CA TYR A 16 -4.45 21.35 -12.04
C TYR A 16 -5.23 21.79 -13.28
N ASP A 17 -6.53 21.49 -13.35
CA ASP A 17 -7.41 21.94 -14.41
C ASP A 17 -7.54 23.47 -14.46
N GLN A 18 -7.61 24.11 -13.29
CA GLN A 18 -7.59 25.58 -13.19
C GLN A 18 -6.27 26.16 -13.72
N ALA A 19 -5.14 25.52 -13.40
CA ALA A 19 -3.84 25.96 -13.90
C ALA A 19 -3.72 25.78 -15.42
N ILE A 20 -4.20 24.66 -15.98
CA ILE A 20 -4.26 24.44 -17.44
C ILE A 20 -5.15 25.49 -18.11
N SER A 21 -6.31 25.80 -17.52
CA SER A 21 -7.22 26.83 -18.03
C SER A 21 -6.58 28.21 -18.03
N ALA A 22 -5.82 28.56 -16.98
CA ALA A 22 -5.07 29.82 -16.90
C ALA A 22 -3.96 29.91 -17.94
N LEU A 23 -3.24 28.81 -18.19
CA LEU A 23 -2.20 28.75 -19.24
C LEU A 23 -2.82 28.89 -20.64
N SER A 24 -3.96 28.26 -20.87
CA SER A 24 -4.71 28.40 -22.13
C SER A 24 -5.22 29.84 -22.33
N ALA A 25 -5.70 30.49 -21.28
CA ALA A 25 -6.09 31.91 -21.35
C ALA A 25 -4.91 32.80 -21.63
N PHE A 26 -3.75 32.54 -21.04
CA PHE A 26 -2.49 33.27 -21.32
C PHE A 26 -2.04 33.07 -22.78
N ASP A 27 -2.10 31.83 -23.29
CA ASP A 27 -1.76 31.54 -24.69
C ASP A 27 -2.65 32.32 -25.67
N ASN A 28 -3.95 32.41 -25.39
CA ASN A 28 -4.95 33.10 -26.20
C ASN A 28 -5.01 34.62 -25.99
N ALA A 29 -4.19 35.18 -25.08
CA ALA A 29 -4.14 36.62 -24.83
C ALA A 29 -3.48 37.37 -26.03
N GLY A 30 -4.29 37.88 -26.93
CA GLY A 30 -3.83 38.52 -28.16
C GLY A 30 -3.16 39.90 -27.97
N ASP A 31 -3.41 40.53 -26.85
CA ASP A 31 -2.83 41.82 -26.42
C ASP A 31 -1.40 41.68 -25.85
N LEU A 32 -0.99 40.46 -25.46
CA LEU A 32 0.33 40.15 -24.98
C LEU A 32 1.22 39.63 -26.13
N GLN A 33 2.03 40.52 -26.70
CA GLN A 33 2.83 40.28 -27.90
C GLN A 33 4.32 40.55 -27.64
N GLY A 34 5.19 39.87 -28.41
CA GLY A 34 6.62 40.03 -28.38
C GLY A 34 7.37 38.79 -27.87
N ALA A 35 8.63 38.67 -28.23
CA ALA A 35 9.41 37.43 -28.06
C ALA A 35 9.40 36.82 -26.64
N ALA A 36 9.33 37.67 -25.60
CA ALA A 36 9.23 37.20 -24.22
C ALA A 36 7.88 36.52 -23.92
N TYR A 37 6.77 37.09 -24.39
CA TYR A 37 5.43 36.51 -24.21
C TYR A 37 5.28 35.27 -25.09
N ASP A 38 5.74 35.30 -26.31
CA ASP A 38 5.68 34.17 -27.24
C ASP A 38 6.47 32.97 -26.67
N GLY A 39 7.67 33.19 -26.11
CA GLY A 39 8.45 32.17 -25.43
C GLY A 39 7.76 31.64 -24.16
N GLY A 40 7.12 32.54 -23.39
CA GLY A 40 6.34 32.15 -22.19
C GLY A 40 5.12 31.30 -22.55
N LYS A 41 4.38 31.67 -23.60
CA LYS A 41 3.23 30.91 -24.11
C LYS A 41 3.63 29.52 -24.59
N GLN A 42 4.68 29.44 -25.42
CA GLN A 42 5.21 28.15 -25.88
C GLN A 42 5.67 27.26 -24.72
N TYR A 43 6.37 27.81 -23.74
CA TYR A 43 6.79 27.04 -22.56
C TYR A 43 5.60 26.56 -21.74
N GLY A 44 4.60 27.41 -21.54
CA GLY A 44 3.35 27.05 -20.86
C GLY A 44 2.61 25.91 -21.53
N MET A 45 2.47 25.97 -22.85
CA MET A 45 1.72 24.96 -23.60
C MET A 45 2.52 23.68 -23.83
N ASN A 46 3.80 23.77 -24.14
CA ASN A 46 4.60 22.61 -24.56
C ASN A 46 5.28 21.89 -23.38
N VAL A 47 5.43 22.54 -22.23
CA VAL A 47 6.10 21.94 -21.07
C VAL A 47 5.18 21.85 -19.86
N ILE A 48 4.61 22.99 -19.43
CA ILE A 48 3.83 23.00 -18.18
C ILE A 48 2.51 22.24 -18.34
N THR A 49 1.78 22.46 -19.42
CA THR A 49 0.49 21.80 -19.66
C THR A 49 0.60 20.27 -19.73
N PRO A 50 1.56 19.66 -20.46
CA PRO A 50 1.75 18.20 -20.43
C PRO A 50 2.11 17.67 -19.02
N LEU A 51 2.94 18.40 -18.26
CA LEU A 51 3.27 18.01 -16.90
C LEU A 51 2.06 18.02 -15.97
N LEU A 52 1.20 19.03 -16.08
CA LEU A 52 -0.05 19.12 -15.32
C LEU A 52 -1.01 17.98 -15.68
N LYS A 53 -1.15 17.67 -16.96
CA LYS A 53 -1.95 16.52 -17.41
C LYS A 53 -1.42 15.20 -16.85
N GLY A 54 -0.11 15.02 -16.86
CA GLY A 54 0.51 13.84 -16.24
C GLY A 54 0.27 13.77 -14.71
N ALA A 55 0.30 14.92 -14.03
CA ALA A 55 -0.03 14.98 -12.61
C ALA A 55 -1.50 14.63 -12.33
N ILE A 56 -2.43 15.01 -13.21
CA ILE A 56 -3.85 14.62 -13.15
C ILE A 56 -3.95 13.09 -13.26
N MET A 57 -3.40 12.51 -14.32
CA MET A 57 -3.46 11.06 -14.56
C MET A 57 -2.86 10.26 -13.40
N TYR A 58 -1.73 10.70 -12.85
CA TYR A 58 -1.13 10.07 -11.67
C TYR A 58 -2.04 10.18 -10.44
N THR A 59 -2.68 11.33 -10.25
CA THR A 59 -3.59 11.54 -9.11
C THR A 59 -4.83 10.66 -9.23
N GLU A 60 -5.38 10.50 -10.43
CA GLU A 60 -6.50 9.58 -10.73
C GLU A 60 -6.11 8.15 -10.41
N LEU A 61 -4.97 7.67 -10.92
CA LEU A 61 -4.46 6.32 -10.65
C LEU A 61 -4.35 6.02 -9.15
N VAL A 62 -3.74 6.94 -8.38
CA VAL A 62 -3.59 6.77 -6.93
C VAL A 62 -4.94 6.82 -6.22
N SER A 63 -5.83 7.74 -6.62
CA SER A 63 -7.16 7.90 -6.03
C SER A 63 -8.06 6.69 -6.28
N GLU A 64 -7.87 5.96 -7.37
CA GLU A 64 -8.61 4.73 -7.67
C GLU A 64 -7.98 3.48 -7.02
N ALA A 65 -6.65 3.42 -6.97
CA ALA A 65 -5.94 2.24 -6.47
C ALA A 65 -5.96 2.13 -4.94
N VAL A 66 -5.65 3.22 -4.24
CA VAL A 66 -5.52 3.20 -2.77
C VAL A 66 -6.80 2.77 -2.04
N PRO A 67 -8.03 3.15 -2.46
CA PRO A 67 -9.26 2.66 -1.85
C PRO A 67 -9.48 1.14 -1.99
N LYS A 68 -8.80 0.47 -2.90
CA LYS A 68 -8.87 -1.00 -3.08
C LYS A 68 -8.11 -1.75 -1.99
N LEU A 69 -7.10 -1.14 -1.35
CA LEU A 69 -6.26 -1.77 -0.33
C LEU A 69 -7.04 -2.35 0.86
N PRO A 70 -8.01 -1.65 1.46
CA PRO A 70 -8.78 -2.22 2.57
C PRO A 70 -9.57 -3.47 2.20
N SER A 71 -10.11 -3.53 0.98
CA SER A 71 -10.84 -4.71 0.49
C SER A 71 -9.89 -5.88 0.22
N LYS A 72 -8.73 -5.60 -0.38
CA LYS A 72 -7.66 -6.59 -0.59
C LYS A 72 -7.15 -7.14 0.75
N TYR A 73 -6.91 -6.27 1.74
CA TYR A 73 -6.49 -6.68 3.08
C TYR A 73 -7.51 -7.63 3.70
N ARG A 74 -8.79 -7.28 3.70
CA ARG A 74 -9.84 -8.13 4.27
C ARG A 74 -9.94 -9.48 3.58
N SER A 75 -9.75 -9.54 2.27
CA SER A 75 -9.82 -10.81 1.52
C SER A 75 -8.61 -11.71 1.75
N GLU A 76 -7.42 -11.17 1.95
CA GLU A 76 -6.17 -11.92 2.03
C GLU A 76 -5.71 -12.18 3.48
N VAL A 77 -5.96 -11.24 4.37
CA VAL A 77 -5.52 -11.29 5.77
C VAL A 77 -6.68 -11.57 6.71
N GLY A 78 -7.79 -10.81 6.57
CA GLY A 78 -8.96 -10.88 7.41
C GLY A 78 -9.38 -9.52 7.95
N ASP A 79 -10.32 -9.52 8.91
CA ASP A 79 -10.89 -8.29 9.49
C ASP A 79 -10.10 -7.78 10.71
N GLU A 80 -9.12 -8.55 11.20
CA GLU A 80 -8.31 -8.16 12.36
C GLU A 80 -7.24 -7.13 11.97
N ASP A 81 -7.02 -6.16 12.85
CA ASP A 81 -5.89 -5.23 12.73
C ASP A 81 -4.63 -5.91 13.28
N LEU A 82 -3.75 -6.36 12.39
CA LEU A 82 -2.56 -7.13 12.72
C LEU A 82 -1.30 -6.27 12.64
N ASP A 83 -0.42 -6.46 13.63
CA ASP A 83 0.91 -5.87 13.67
C ASP A 83 1.97 -6.99 13.59
N SER A 84 2.90 -6.88 12.64
CA SER A 84 3.92 -7.90 12.41
C SER A 84 4.89 -8.04 13.58
N GLU A 85 5.30 -6.93 14.20
CA GLU A 85 6.24 -6.95 15.32
C GLU A 85 5.60 -7.59 16.57
N VAL A 86 4.31 -7.30 16.79
CA VAL A 86 3.54 -7.94 17.87
C VAL A 86 3.43 -9.44 17.64
N LEU A 87 3.02 -9.86 16.44
CA LEU A 87 2.91 -11.28 16.09
C LEU A 87 4.24 -12.02 16.24
N GLU A 88 5.34 -11.45 15.76
CA GLU A 88 6.68 -12.04 15.93
C GLU A 88 7.09 -12.15 17.40
N SER A 89 6.79 -11.15 18.21
CA SER A 89 7.06 -11.17 19.65
C SER A 89 6.27 -12.26 20.37
N GLU A 90 4.98 -12.39 20.03
CA GLU A 90 4.11 -13.44 20.58
C GLU A 90 4.55 -14.84 20.16
N ILE A 91 4.95 -15.04 18.89
CA ILE A 91 5.49 -16.31 18.39
C ILE A 91 6.74 -16.69 19.18
N ARG A 92 7.70 -15.75 19.36
CA ARG A 92 8.92 -16.01 20.16
C ARG A 92 8.60 -16.41 21.60
N SER A 93 7.62 -15.76 22.23
CA SER A 93 7.17 -16.07 23.58
C SER A 93 6.55 -17.48 23.68
N LEU A 94 5.70 -17.85 22.71
CA LEU A 94 5.11 -19.19 22.64
C LEU A 94 6.19 -20.26 22.42
N GLU A 95 7.15 -20.04 21.55
CA GLU A 95 8.26 -20.95 21.30
C GLU A 95 9.16 -21.14 22.53
N ALA A 96 9.39 -20.09 23.32
CA ALA A 96 10.11 -20.20 24.60
C ALA A 96 9.34 -21.04 25.60
N SER A 97 8.01 -20.86 25.69
CA SER A 97 7.12 -21.64 26.56
C SER A 97 7.08 -23.11 26.15
N ILE A 98 6.99 -23.41 24.86
CA ILE A 98 7.01 -24.76 24.29
C ILE A 98 8.33 -25.45 24.63
N ARG A 99 9.48 -24.78 24.45
CA ARG A 99 10.80 -25.30 24.83
C ARG A 99 10.93 -25.56 26.32
N GLY A 100 10.41 -24.66 27.16
CA GLY A 100 10.38 -24.84 28.60
C GLY A 100 9.60 -26.10 29.03
N MET A 101 8.41 -26.29 28.43
CA MET A 101 7.60 -27.48 28.69
C MET A 101 8.26 -28.77 28.19
N TYR A 102 8.84 -28.75 27.00
CA TYR A 102 9.57 -29.90 26.47
C TYR A 102 10.71 -30.32 27.41
N ASN A 103 11.49 -29.36 27.89
CA ASN A 103 12.58 -29.63 28.84
C ASN A 103 12.07 -30.20 30.18
N ALA A 104 10.92 -29.71 30.66
CA ALA A 104 10.30 -30.24 31.88
C ALA A 104 9.79 -31.68 31.70
N MET A 105 9.29 -32.02 30.50
CA MET A 105 8.85 -33.40 30.20
C MET A 105 10.00 -34.40 30.08
N VAL A 106 11.16 -33.97 29.57
CA VAL A 106 12.31 -34.83 29.30
C VAL A 106 13.26 -34.90 30.52
N GLY A 107 13.29 -33.85 31.34
CA GLY A 107 14.27 -33.71 32.42
C GLY A 107 13.92 -34.42 33.75
N ASP A 108 12.69 -34.89 33.90
CA ASP A 108 12.25 -35.53 35.18
C ASP A 108 11.67 -36.92 34.94
N GLU A 109 12.53 -37.94 35.14
CA GLU A 109 12.15 -39.38 35.04
C GLU A 109 11.10 -39.79 36.09
N SER A 110 10.87 -38.99 37.13
CA SER A 110 9.93 -39.26 38.20
C SER A 110 8.52 -38.73 37.96
N THR A 111 8.31 -38.03 36.82
CA THR A 111 7.02 -37.40 36.49
C THR A 111 5.92 -38.43 36.28
N SER A 112 4.79 -38.26 36.98
CA SER A 112 3.64 -39.17 36.84
C SER A 112 3.03 -39.13 35.45
N ALA A 113 2.43 -40.25 35.03
CA ALA A 113 1.75 -40.34 33.73
C ALA A 113 0.63 -39.30 33.57
N SER A 114 -0.08 -38.94 34.65
CA SER A 114 -1.11 -37.92 34.63
C SER A 114 -0.54 -36.50 34.42
N THR A 115 0.63 -36.22 35.02
CA THR A 115 1.33 -34.93 34.82
C THR A 115 1.88 -34.83 33.40
N LEU A 116 2.47 -35.88 32.86
CA LEU A 116 2.92 -35.95 31.47
C LEU A 116 1.76 -35.70 30.46
N SER A 117 0.60 -36.33 30.70
CA SER A 117 -0.57 -36.10 29.87
C SER A 117 -1.05 -34.66 29.91
N SER A 118 -1.07 -34.03 31.10
CA SER A 118 -1.44 -32.62 31.26
C SER A 118 -0.48 -31.66 30.54
N LEU A 119 0.85 -31.95 30.67
CA LEU A 119 1.87 -31.16 29.97
C LEU A 119 1.79 -31.32 28.46
N SER A 120 1.52 -32.56 27.98
CA SER A 120 1.34 -32.80 26.53
C SER A 120 0.14 -32.01 25.97
N ASN A 121 -1.02 -32.08 26.63
CA ASN A 121 -2.20 -31.31 26.17
C ASN A 121 -1.92 -29.80 26.15
N ARG A 122 -1.24 -29.30 27.17
CA ARG A 122 -0.89 -27.87 27.22
C ARG A 122 0.13 -27.48 26.15
N MET A 123 1.06 -28.37 25.82
CA MET A 123 2.01 -28.15 24.72
C MET A 123 1.29 -28.13 23.37
N ASP A 124 0.30 -29.01 23.16
CA ASP A 124 -0.51 -29.04 21.95
C ASP A 124 -1.31 -27.74 21.78
N ASP A 125 -1.86 -27.20 22.87
CA ASP A 125 -2.53 -25.89 22.87
C ASP A 125 -1.57 -24.74 22.47
N LEU A 126 -0.36 -24.74 23.03
CA LEU A 126 0.64 -23.72 22.68
C LEU A 126 1.13 -23.84 21.23
N LEU A 127 1.28 -25.06 20.74
CA LEU A 127 1.63 -25.31 19.33
C LEU A 127 0.53 -24.81 18.39
N THR A 128 -0.72 -25.03 18.74
CA THR A 128 -1.87 -24.54 17.99
C THR A 128 -1.86 -23.01 17.94
N GLN A 129 -1.74 -22.35 19.09
CA GLN A 129 -1.68 -20.89 19.16
C GLN A 129 -0.51 -20.31 18.36
N ARG A 130 0.68 -20.93 18.44
CA ARG A 130 1.84 -20.51 17.64
C ARG A 130 1.56 -20.63 16.14
N ASN A 131 0.98 -21.75 15.71
CA ASN A 131 0.70 -21.99 14.30
C ASN A 131 -0.33 -21.00 13.75
N GLU A 132 -1.37 -20.66 14.51
CA GLU A 132 -2.34 -19.63 14.15
C GLU A 132 -1.68 -18.26 13.96
N LYS A 133 -0.79 -17.87 14.89
CA LYS A 133 -0.05 -16.60 14.79
C LYS A 133 0.93 -16.58 13.60
N MET A 134 1.60 -17.70 13.33
CA MET A 134 2.46 -17.86 12.17
C MET A 134 1.66 -17.75 10.85
N ASP A 135 0.45 -18.31 10.79
CA ASP A 135 -0.41 -18.19 9.60
C ASP A 135 -0.86 -16.72 9.39
N LYS A 136 -1.24 -16.03 10.46
CA LYS A 136 -1.57 -14.59 10.42
C LYS A 136 -0.38 -13.75 9.92
N LEU A 137 0.81 -13.98 10.48
CA LEU A 137 2.03 -13.29 10.05
C LEU A 137 2.37 -13.58 8.58
N ARG A 138 2.22 -14.83 8.15
CA ARG A 138 2.42 -15.21 6.75
C ARG A 138 1.46 -14.47 5.81
N LYS A 139 0.17 -14.43 6.15
CA LYS A 139 -0.85 -13.72 5.37
C LYS A 139 -0.55 -12.22 5.29
N LEU A 140 -0.16 -11.61 6.42
CA LEU A 140 0.22 -10.20 6.48
C LEU A 140 1.43 -9.89 5.58
N ASN A 141 2.47 -10.73 5.62
CA ASN A 141 3.65 -10.59 4.78
C ASN A 141 3.34 -10.79 3.29
N MET A 142 2.46 -11.74 2.95
CA MET A 142 2.00 -11.93 1.57
C MET A 142 1.23 -10.70 1.07
N PHE A 143 0.31 -10.16 1.88
CA PHE A 143 -0.40 -8.93 1.56
C PHE A 143 0.57 -7.75 1.35
N ALA A 144 1.55 -7.57 2.24
CA ALA A 144 2.56 -6.52 2.09
C ALA A 144 3.34 -6.64 0.77
N GLY A 145 3.71 -7.87 0.38
CA GLY A 145 4.41 -8.16 -0.88
C GLY A 145 3.55 -7.95 -2.14
N SER A 146 2.23 -8.13 -2.05
CA SER A 146 1.29 -8.00 -3.17
C SER A 146 0.47 -6.70 -3.13
N SER A 147 0.71 -5.80 -2.17
CA SER A 147 -0.08 -4.57 -2.01
C SER A 147 0.01 -3.63 -3.22
N ASN A 148 1.10 -3.66 -3.96
CA ASN A 148 1.30 -2.90 -5.20
C ASN A 148 0.44 -3.40 -6.38
N GLU A 149 -0.12 -4.61 -6.32
CA GLU A 149 -0.99 -5.14 -7.37
C GLU A 149 -2.32 -4.39 -7.51
N VAL A 150 -2.67 -3.52 -6.56
CA VAL A 150 -3.82 -2.61 -6.70
C VAL A 150 -3.59 -1.57 -7.78
N PHE A 151 -2.32 -1.30 -8.15
CA PHE A 151 -1.94 -0.52 -9.31
C PHE A 151 -1.78 -1.48 -10.48
N SER A 152 -2.64 -1.40 -11.50
CA SER A 152 -2.44 -2.24 -12.67
C SER A 152 -1.18 -1.81 -13.43
N VAL A 153 -0.36 -2.77 -13.82
CA VAL A 153 0.87 -2.51 -14.60
C VAL A 153 0.54 -1.82 -15.93
N GLY A 154 -0.63 -2.13 -16.52
CA GLY A 154 -1.10 -1.50 -17.75
C GLY A 154 -1.43 -0.01 -17.57
N GLU A 155 -2.08 0.37 -16.47
CA GLU A 155 -2.40 1.78 -16.16
C GLU A 155 -1.15 2.61 -15.92
N ALA A 156 -0.17 2.09 -15.17
CA ALA A 156 1.10 2.76 -14.94
C ALA A 156 1.95 2.89 -16.21
N SER A 157 1.93 1.88 -17.09
CA SER A 157 2.65 1.91 -18.37
C SER A 157 2.02 2.91 -19.34
N SER A 158 0.69 2.92 -19.48
CA SER A 158 -0.01 3.89 -20.34
C SER A 158 0.25 5.33 -19.89
N LEU A 159 0.29 5.59 -18.60
CA LEU A 159 0.61 6.90 -18.04
C LEU A 159 2.01 7.39 -18.46
N VAL A 160 3.00 6.51 -18.43
CA VAL A 160 4.37 6.82 -18.87
C VAL A 160 4.42 7.09 -20.38
N ASP A 161 3.72 6.27 -21.17
CA ASP A 161 3.67 6.40 -22.63
C ASP A 161 2.95 7.69 -23.04
N ASP A 162 1.84 8.02 -22.40
CA ASP A 162 1.08 9.25 -22.63
C ASP A 162 1.88 10.51 -22.24
N LEU A 163 2.59 10.45 -21.11
CA LEU A 163 3.52 11.52 -20.72
C LEU A 163 4.64 11.71 -21.74
N ALA A 164 5.24 10.61 -22.20
CA ALA A 164 6.31 10.65 -23.19
C ALA A 164 5.83 11.23 -24.54
N GLN A 165 4.62 10.88 -24.99
CA GLN A 165 4.02 11.45 -26.20
C GLN A 165 3.71 12.94 -26.03
N ASN A 166 3.16 13.35 -24.90
CA ASN A 166 2.81 14.75 -24.65
C ASN A 166 4.04 15.67 -24.49
N LEU A 167 5.21 15.12 -24.17
CA LEU A 167 6.47 15.88 -24.08
C LEU A 167 7.25 15.95 -25.41
N GLN A 168 6.87 15.15 -26.41
CA GLN A 168 7.50 15.13 -27.74
C GLN A 168 6.81 16.01 -28.78
N THR A 169 5.64 16.54 -28.48
CA THR A 169 4.87 17.49 -29.30
C THR A 169 5.06 18.91 -28.85
#